data_0c1333cf4796d2f93cc06ce2c6af045f
#
_entry.id   0c1333cf4796d2f93cc06ce2c6af045f
#
_cell.length_a   1.000
_cell.length_b   1.000
_cell.length_c   1.000
_cell.angle_alpha   90.00
_cell.angle_beta   90.00
_cell.angle_gamma   90.00
#
_symmetry.space_group_name_H-M   'P 1'
#
loop_
_entity.id
_entity.type
_entity.pdbx_description
1 polymer ?
#
loop_
_entity_poly.entity_id
_entity_poly.type
_entity_poly.pdbx_seq_one_letter_code
_entity_poly.pdbx_strand_id
1 'polypeptide(L)'
;LMSQRIIHADKKSGRMIDSKAEKKTGLSDDISAYDLILKNKERLLSFEEPTRFIFSHSALREGWDNPNVFQICTLRHSNSTTAKRQEVGRGLRICVDKQGTRMDAELLGEDVHEVNKLTVIANESYADFTTALQRETREVLRERAAKATMSYFTGKQIKVGEEVYTISESEASRIIIYLEDNGYIDNQKNI
;
A
#
# COMPACT_ATOMS: atom_id res chain seq x y z
N LEU A 1 26.51 5.22 -9.45
CA LEU A 1 25.55 6.03 -10.22
C LEU A 1 24.34 5.16 -10.52
N MET A 2 23.24 5.47 -9.90
CA MET A 2 21.97 4.74 -10.01
C MET A 2 21.15 5.41 -11.10
N SER A 3 20.88 4.74 -12.20
CA SER A 3 20.02 5.28 -13.25
C SER A 3 18.57 4.88 -12.95
N GLN A 4 17.73 5.86 -12.75
CA GLN A 4 16.28 5.73 -12.88
C GLN A 4 15.94 6.05 -14.33
N ARG A 5 15.14 5.20 -14.97
CA ARG A 5 14.68 5.45 -16.34
C ARG A 5 13.17 5.65 -16.32
N ILE A 6 12.75 6.71 -16.96
CA ILE A 6 11.35 6.96 -17.27
C ILE A 6 11.13 6.65 -18.73
N ILE A 7 10.13 5.83 -19.01
CA ILE A 7 9.65 5.59 -20.37
C ILE A 7 8.30 6.28 -20.50
N HIS A 8 8.16 7.12 -21.50
CA HIS A 8 6.93 7.82 -21.82
C HIS A 8 6.52 7.57 -23.27
N ALA A 9 5.23 7.72 -23.56
CA ALA A 9 4.74 7.64 -24.92
C ALA A 9 4.97 8.96 -25.65
N ASP A 10 5.57 8.91 -26.83
CA ASP A 10 5.68 10.05 -27.70
C ASP A 10 4.28 10.54 -28.14
N LYS A 11 4.00 11.80 -27.94
CA LYS A 11 2.69 12.41 -28.23
C LYS A 11 2.29 12.35 -29.73
N LYS A 12 3.28 12.23 -30.65
CA LYS A 12 3.04 12.21 -32.10
C LYS A 12 2.96 10.80 -32.67
N SER A 13 3.81 9.90 -32.21
CA SER A 13 3.95 8.55 -32.77
C SER A 13 3.32 7.45 -31.93
N GLY A 14 2.95 7.74 -30.68
CA GLY A 14 2.49 6.74 -29.69
C GLY A 14 3.56 5.71 -29.30
N ARG A 15 4.79 5.84 -29.80
CA ARG A 15 5.88 4.93 -29.47
C ARG A 15 6.40 5.22 -28.08
N MET A 16 6.75 4.15 -27.36
CA MET A 16 7.43 4.27 -26.08
C MET A 16 8.88 4.73 -26.32
N ILE A 17 9.24 5.85 -25.71
CA ILE A 17 10.57 6.46 -25.83
C ILE A 17 11.23 6.45 -24.46
N ASP A 18 12.47 5.99 -24.43
CA ASP A 18 13.36 6.12 -23.28
C ASP A 18 13.97 7.54 -23.28
N SER A 19 13.93 8.21 -22.13
CA SER A 19 14.61 9.49 -21.97
C SER A 19 16.12 9.30 -22.15
N LYS A 20 16.66 9.85 -23.23
CA LYS A 20 18.10 9.75 -23.54
C LYS A 20 18.85 10.89 -22.85
N ALA A 21 19.94 10.56 -22.19
CA ALA A 21 20.89 11.55 -21.73
C ALA A 21 21.44 12.37 -22.92
N GLU A 22 21.31 13.69 -22.84
CA GLU A 22 21.97 14.56 -23.81
C GLU A 22 23.49 14.44 -23.65
N LYS A 23 24.14 13.92 -24.66
CA LYS A 23 25.61 13.69 -24.68
C LYS A 23 26.44 14.97 -24.54
N LYS A 24 25.83 16.16 -24.70
CA LYS A 24 26.53 17.45 -24.72
C LYS A 24 26.65 18.16 -23.39
N THR A 25 25.74 17.94 -22.44
CA THR A 25 25.72 18.72 -21.20
C THR A 25 26.13 17.91 -19.97
N GLY A 26 26.25 16.58 -20.08
CA GLY A 26 26.51 15.71 -18.91
C GLY A 26 25.38 15.70 -17.87
N LEU A 27 24.35 16.51 -18.08
CA LEU A 27 23.12 16.54 -17.30
C LEU A 27 22.21 15.44 -17.84
N SER A 28 22.06 14.40 -17.07
CA SER A 28 21.19 13.29 -17.40
C SER A 28 19.75 13.72 -17.20
N ASP A 29 18.85 13.27 -18.08
CA ASP A 29 17.40 13.28 -17.88
C ASP A 29 17.01 12.57 -16.56
N ASP A 30 17.93 11.85 -15.94
CA ASP A 30 17.79 11.24 -14.63
C ASP A 30 17.45 12.26 -13.53
N ILE A 31 17.87 13.52 -13.65
CA ILE A 31 17.53 14.57 -12.68
C ILE A 31 16.06 14.94 -12.82
N SER A 32 15.54 15.06 -14.04
CA SER A 32 14.12 15.35 -14.29
C SER A 32 13.24 14.17 -13.85
N ALA A 33 13.70 12.95 -14.07
CA ALA A 33 13.06 11.73 -13.60
C ALA A 33 13.01 11.65 -12.08
N TYR A 34 14.12 11.96 -11.43
CA TYR A 34 14.24 11.99 -9.98
C TYR A 34 13.32 13.05 -9.36
N ASP A 35 13.30 14.26 -9.92
CA ASP A 35 12.46 15.35 -9.46
C ASP A 35 10.96 15.01 -9.66
N LEU A 36 10.59 14.38 -10.77
CA LEU A 36 9.21 13.95 -11.01
C LEU A 36 8.77 12.88 -9.98
N ILE A 37 9.63 11.90 -9.71
CA ILE A 37 9.30 10.80 -8.81
C ILE A 37 9.25 11.23 -7.35
N LEU A 38 10.19 12.05 -6.89
CA LEU A 38 10.36 12.37 -5.48
C LEU A 38 9.75 13.71 -5.07
N LYS A 39 9.80 14.73 -5.92
CA LYS A 39 9.34 16.07 -5.59
C LYS A 39 7.95 16.39 -6.15
N ASN A 40 7.65 15.91 -7.36
CA ASN A 40 6.40 16.21 -8.06
C ASN A 40 5.46 15.00 -8.08
N LYS A 41 5.25 14.38 -6.93
CA LYS A 41 4.42 13.16 -6.79
C LYS A 41 3.00 13.35 -7.32
N GLU A 42 2.39 14.51 -7.07
CA GLU A 42 1.05 14.84 -7.54
C GLU A 42 0.95 14.86 -9.07
N ARG A 43 2.01 15.32 -9.73
CA ARG A 43 2.06 15.28 -11.19
C ARG A 43 2.03 13.86 -11.74
N LEU A 44 2.66 12.90 -11.08
CA LEU A 44 2.57 11.48 -11.46
C LEU A 44 1.17 10.89 -11.34
N LEU A 45 0.30 11.49 -10.52
CA LEU A 45 -1.12 11.11 -10.40
C LEU A 45 -1.97 11.72 -11.51
N SER A 46 -1.46 12.73 -12.22
CA SER A 46 -2.19 13.41 -13.28
C SER A 46 -2.28 12.56 -14.55
N PHE A 47 -3.44 12.53 -15.17
CA PHE A 47 -3.61 11.91 -16.50
C PHE A 47 -2.92 12.68 -17.63
N GLU A 48 -2.51 13.93 -17.38
CA GLU A 48 -1.74 14.73 -18.33
C GLU A 48 -0.28 14.31 -18.39
N GLU A 49 0.23 13.67 -17.31
CA GLU A 49 1.59 13.13 -17.27
C GLU A 49 1.67 11.87 -18.13
N PRO A 50 2.52 11.85 -19.18
CA PRO A 50 2.61 10.73 -20.10
C PRO A 50 3.38 9.51 -19.52
N THR A 51 3.98 9.65 -18.34
CA THR A 51 4.72 8.58 -17.68
C THR A 51 3.79 7.42 -17.33
N ARG A 52 4.13 6.21 -17.80
CA ARG A 52 3.36 4.98 -17.53
C ARG A 52 4.17 3.94 -16.79
N PHE A 53 5.48 3.98 -16.87
CA PHE A 53 6.39 3.02 -16.25
C PHE A 53 7.49 3.74 -15.49
N ILE A 54 7.76 3.25 -14.30
CA ILE A 54 8.88 3.69 -13.47
C ILE A 54 9.81 2.50 -13.28
N PHE A 55 11.05 2.61 -13.78
CA PHE A 55 12.07 1.60 -13.56
C PHE A 55 12.96 2.03 -12.41
N SER A 56 13.06 1.20 -11.38
CA SER A 56 13.88 1.47 -10.22
C SER A 56 14.84 0.33 -9.94
N HIS A 57 16.10 0.65 -9.74
CA HIS A 57 17.11 -0.32 -9.31
C HIS A 57 17.24 -0.35 -7.78
N SER A 58 17.22 0.79 -7.11
CA SER A 58 17.39 0.87 -5.65
C SER A 58 16.83 2.16 -5.03
N ALA A 59 16.62 3.19 -5.80
CA ALA A 59 16.31 4.53 -5.30
C ALA A 59 14.89 4.68 -4.74
N LEU A 60 13.97 3.78 -5.09
CA LEU A 60 12.62 3.77 -4.53
C LEU A 60 12.50 2.90 -3.26
N ARG A 61 13.62 2.44 -2.69
CA ARG A 61 13.57 1.53 -1.53
C ARG A 61 13.08 2.20 -0.26
N GLU A 62 13.39 3.48 -0.06
CA GLU A 62 13.04 4.22 1.15
C GLU A 62 12.36 5.55 0.80
N GLY A 63 11.32 5.89 1.55
CA GLY A 63 10.68 7.21 1.49
C GLY A 63 9.81 7.50 0.26
N TRP A 64 9.77 6.65 -0.77
CA TRP A 64 8.86 6.86 -1.89
C TRP A 64 7.46 6.38 -1.56
N ASP A 65 6.50 7.26 -1.82
CA ASP A 65 5.11 7.09 -1.46
C ASP A 65 4.21 7.62 -2.59
N ASN A 66 3.56 6.72 -3.31
CA ASN A 66 2.52 7.07 -4.28
C ASN A 66 1.35 6.09 -4.10
N PRO A 67 0.14 6.58 -3.78
CA PRO A 67 -1.02 5.72 -3.53
C PRO A 67 -1.53 5.02 -4.79
N ASN A 68 -1.23 5.54 -5.99
CA ASN A 68 -1.74 5.00 -7.25
C ASN A 68 -0.76 4.03 -7.94
N VAL A 69 -0.18 3.11 -7.17
CA VAL A 69 0.62 2.00 -7.68
C VAL A 69 -0.25 0.74 -7.76
N PHE A 70 -0.65 0.36 -8.96
CA PHE A 70 -1.53 -0.79 -9.20
C PHE A 70 -0.81 -2.01 -9.74
N GLN A 71 0.41 -1.84 -10.26
CA GLN A 71 1.20 -2.92 -10.82
C GLN A 71 2.66 -2.82 -10.40
N ILE A 72 3.22 -3.94 -9.97
CA ILE A 72 4.63 -4.08 -9.64
C ILE A 72 5.18 -5.24 -10.45
N CYS A 73 6.22 -4.98 -11.26
CA CYS A 73 6.93 -6.01 -11.99
C CYS A 73 8.36 -6.15 -11.45
N THR A 74 8.69 -7.32 -10.93
CA THR A 74 10.02 -7.60 -10.38
C THR A 74 10.88 -8.29 -11.42
N LEU A 75 11.84 -7.53 -11.99
CA LEU A 75 12.76 -8.02 -13.00
C LEU A 75 14.01 -8.70 -12.41
N ARG A 76 14.30 -8.43 -11.14
CA ARG A 76 15.48 -8.96 -10.45
C ARG A 76 15.10 -10.06 -9.47
N HIS A 77 15.91 -11.10 -9.46
CA HIS A 77 15.82 -12.12 -8.42
C HIS A 77 16.25 -11.55 -7.05
N SER A 78 15.44 -11.76 -6.01
CA SER A 78 15.74 -11.36 -4.65
C SER A 78 15.41 -12.49 -3.70
N ASN A 79 16.36 -12.82 -2.83
CA ASN A 79 16.15 -13.81 -1.76
C ASN A 79 15.71 -13.16 -0.42
N SER A 80 15.70 -11.82 -0.36
CA SER A 80 15.35 -11.09 0.86
C SER A 80 13.84 -10.93 0.99
N THR A 81 13.25 -11.63 1.96
CA THR A 81 11.83 -11.50 2.31
C THR A 81 11.48 -10.07 2.73
N THR A 82 12.37 -9.41 3.48
CA THR A 82 12.17 -8.02 3.90
C THR A 82 12.11 -7.07 2.72
N ALA A 83 13.03 -7.22 1.75
CA ALA A 83 13.01 -6.39 0.54
C ALA A 83 11.72 -6.60 -0.26
N LYS A 84 11.28 -7.85 -0.43
CA LYS A 84 10.01 -8.19 -1.10
C LYS A 84 8.80 -7.57 -0.39
N ARG A 85 8.75 -7.63 0.96
CA ARG A 85 7.68 -7.00 1.74
C ARG A 85 7.65 -5.48 1.56
N GLN A 86 8.81 -4.83 1.54
CA GLN A 86 8.90 -3.39 1.31
C GLN A 86 8.46 -2.98 -0.11
N GLU A 87 8.81 -3.78 -1.12
CA GLU A 87 8.40 -3.54 -2.51
C GLU A 87 6.88 -3.68 -2.67
N VAL A 88 6.30 -4.80 -2.23
CA VAL A 88 4.86 -5.04 -2.30
C VAL A 88 4.07 -4.05 -1.45
N GLY A 89 4.57 -3.73 -0.26
CA GLY A 89 3.93 -2.78 0.66
C GLY A 89 3.72 -1.38 0.08
N ARG A 90 4.49 -0.99 -0.94
CA ARG A 90 4.31 0.29 -1.64
C ARG A 90 3.04 0.34 -2.49
N GLY A 91 2.59 -0.81 -3.01
CA GLY A 91 1.36 -0.92 -3.78
C GLY A 91 0.15 -1.32 -2.95
N LEU A 92 0.31 -1.60 -1.65
CA LEU A 92 -0.80 -1.93 -0.74
C LEU A 92 -1.37 -0.68 -0.08
N ARG A 93 -1.71 0.32 -0.87
CA ARG A 93 -2.31 1.57 -0.41
C ARG A 93 -3.64 1.78 -1.07
N ILE A 94 -4.54 2.42 -0.33
CA ILE A 94 -5.80 2.89 -0.89
C ILE A 94 -5.48 4.00 -1.89
N CYS A 95 -5.92 3.83 -3.14
CA CYS A 95 -5.69 4.81 -4.19
C CYS A 95 -6.49 6.09 -3.97
N VAL A 96 -6.12 7.13 -4.70
CA VAL A 96 -6.81 8.40 -4.69
C VAL A 96 -7.28 8.76 -6.10
N ASP A 97 -8.38 9.49 -6.19
CA ASP A 97 -8.88 10.06 -7.43
C ASP A 97 -8.08 11.29 -7.87
N LYS A 98 -8.54 11.98 -8.92
CA LYS A 98 -7.92 13.22 -9.43
C LYS A 98 -7.95 14.37 -8.44
N GLN A 99 -8.87 14.38 -7.50
CA GLN A 99 -9.05 15.37 -6.46
C GLN A 99 -8.26 15.04 -5.19
N GLY A 100 -7.62 13.89 -5.14
CA GLY A 100 -6.89 13.40 -3.96
C GLY A 100 -7.78 12.72 -2.93
N THR A 101 -9.05 12.44 -3.28
CA THR A 101 -9.99 11.73 -2.40
C THR A 101 -9.64 10.25 -2.35
N ARG A 102 -9.61 9.67 -1.16
CA ARG A 102 -9.36 8.23 -0.98
C ARG A 102 -10.52 7.40 -1.50
N MET A 103 -10.19 6.42 -2.33
CA MET A 103 -11.13 5.46 -2.90
C MET A 103 -11.28 4.26 -1.96
N ASP A 104 -11.80 4.51 -0.75
CA ASP A 104 -11.96 3.50 0.30
C ASP A 104 -13.37 2.86 0.29
N ALA A 105 -13.65 2.00 1.27
CA ALA A 105 -14.91 1.29 1.37
C ALA A 105 -16.09 2.23 1.72
N GLU A 106 -15.84 3.38 2.36
CA GLU A 106 -16.88 4.37 2.67
C GLU A 106 -17.40 5.01 1.37
N LEU A 107 -16.51 5.26 0.41
CA LEU A 107 -16.86 5.85 -0.89
C LEU A 107 -17.34 4.81 -1.91
N LEU A 108 -16.69 3.65 -1.98
CA LEU A 108 -16.87 2.64 -3.03
C LEU A 108 -17.74 1.44 -2.61
N GLY A 109 -17.99 1.26 -1.31
CA GLY A 109 -18.68 0.08 -0.82
C GLY A 109 -17.93 -1.21 -1.19
N GLU A 110 -18.63 -2.15 -1.82
CA GLU A 110 -18.08 -3.46 -2.23
C GLU A 110 -17.06 -3.35 -3.37
N ASP A 111 -17.13 -2.32 -4.20
CA ASP A 111 -16.21 -2.11 -5.34
C ASP A 111 -14.79 -1.75 -4.91
N VAL A 112 -14.57 -1.48 -3.61
CA VAL A 112 -13.25 -1.13 -3.06
C VAL A 112 -12.17 -2.15 -3.40
N HIS A 113 -12.51 -3.43 -3.46
CA HIS A 113 -11.56 -4.51 -3.76
C HIS A 113 -11.24 -4.63 -5.24
N GLU A 114 -12.11 -4.15 -6.12
CA GLU A 114 -11.85 -4.12 -7.56
C GLU A 114 -11.00 -2.91 -7.96
N VAL A 115 -11.23 -1.77 -7.30
CA VAL A 115 -10.48 -0.54 -7.57
C VAL A 115 -9.08 -0.61 -6.95
N ASN A 116 -8.96 -1.05 -5.69
CA ASN A 116 -7.69 -1.13 -4.96
C ASN A 116 -6.97 -2.47 -5.17
N LYS A 117 -6.95 -2.98 -6.39
CA LYS A 117 -6.30 -4.25 -6.73
C LYS A 117 -4.83 -4.04 -7.12
N LEU A 118 -3.91 -4.61 -6.34
CA LEU A 118 -2.48 -4.67 -6.70
C LEU A 118 -2.18 -5.94 -7.49
N THR A 119 -1.62 -5.78 -8.68
CA THR A 119 -1.11 -6.88 -9.50
C THR A 119 0.41 -6.96 -9.38
N VAL A 120 0.93 -8.09 -8.93
CA VAL A 120 2.38 -8.34 -8.87
C VAL A 120 2.76 -9.32 -9.97
N ILE A 121 3.56 -8.84 -10.93
CA ILE A 121 4.15 -9.67 -11.98
C ILE A 121 5.51 -10.13 -11.46
N ALA A 122 5.60 -11.39 -11.11
CA ALA A 122 6.69 -11.93 -10.32
C ALA A 122 7.40 -13.08 -11.04
N ASN A 123 8.68 -13.27 -10.73
CA ASN A 123 9.36 -14.52 -11.01
C ASN A 123 8.94 -15.61 -9.99
N GLU A 124 9.35 -16.87 -10.20
CA GLU A 124 8.97 -18.00 -9.35
C GLU A 124 9.19 -17.73 -7.84
N SER A 125 10.33 -17.13 -7.47
CA SER A 125 10.64 -16.84 -6.06
C SER A 125 9.70 -15.79 -5.42
N TYR A 126 9.07 -14.97 -6.22
CA TYR A 126 8.08 -14.00 -5.77
C TYR A 126 6.66 -14.61 -5.67
N ALA A 127 6.34 -15.58 -6.52
CA ALA A 127 5.07 -16.29 -6.46
C ALA A 127 4.92 -17.00 -5.11
N ASP A 128 5.96 -17.72 -4.67
CA ASP A 128 5.98 -18.38 -3.36
C ASP A 128 5.87 -17.36 -2.22
N PHE A 129 6.59 -16.24 -2.32
CA PHE A 129 6.53 -15.16 -1.34
C PHE A 129 5.13 -14.53 -1.25
N THR A 130 4.49 -14.22 -2.38
CA THR A 130 3.14 -13.63 -2.37
C THR A 130 2.10 -14.59 -1.82
N THR A 131 2.20 -15.87 -2.13
CA THR A 131 1.34 -16.92 -1.57
C THR A 131 1.51 -17.03 -0.06
N ALA A 132 2.74 -17.01 0.43
CA ALA A 132 3.03 -17.05 1.86
C ALA A 132 2.52 -15.78 2.57
N LEU A 133 2.72 -14.60 1.99
CA LEU A 133 2.23 -13.33 2.53
C LEU A 133 0.70 -13.29 2.61
N GLN A 134 0.01 -13.75 1.56
CA GLN A 134 -1.45 -13.82 1.56
C GLN A 134 -1.99 -14.81 2.61
N ARG A 135 -1.30 -15.93 2.81
CA ARG A 135 -1.66 -16.90 3.86
C ARG A 135 -1.50 -16.28 5.25
N GLU A 136 -0.34 -15.69 5.53
CA GLU A 136 -0.07 -15.00 6.80
C GLU A 136 -1.10 -13.89 7.08
N THR A 137 -1.41 -13.06 6.07
CA THR A 137 -2.42 -12.02 6.21
C THR A 137 -3.80 -12.59 6.53
N ARG A 138 -4.20 -13.69 5.88
CA ARG A 138 -5.47 -14.36 6.17
C ARG A 138 -5.51 -14.96 7.57
N GLU A 139 -4.40 -15.55 8.04
CA GLU A 139 -4.29 -16.08 9.39
C GLU A 139 -4.46 -14.97 10.43
N VAL A 140 -3.74 -13.85 10.27
CA VAL A 140 -3.87 -12.68 11.16
C VAL A 140 -5.29 -12.10 11.14
N LEU A 141 -5.94 -12.03 9.98
CA LEU A 141 -7.32 -11.53 9.88
C LEU A 141 -8.33 -12.49 10.52
N ARG A 142 -8.09 -13.81 10.45
CA ARG A 142 -8.93 -14.82 11.13
C ARG A 142 -8.83 -14.74 12.65
N GLU A 143 -7.68 -14.34 13.19
CA GLU A 143 -7.49 -14.15 14.64
C GLU A 143 -8.15 -12.86 15.16
N ARG A 144 -8.52 -11.93 14.27
CA ARG A 144 -9.26 -10.74 14.66
C ARG A 144 -10.70 -11.13 14.99
N ALA A 145 -11.17 -10.73 16.15
CA ALA A 145 -12.57 -10.93 16.50
C ALA A 145 -13.44 -10.13 15.52
N ALA A 146 -14.30 -10.85 14.80
CA ALA A 146 -15.34 -10.22 13.98
C ALA A 146 -16.47 -9.64 14.82
N LYS A 147 -16.54 -9.97 16.10
CA LYS A 147 -17.58 -9.54 17.04
C LYS A 147 -17.00 -9.08 18.36
N ALA A 148 -17.53 -7.99 18.88
CA ALA A 148 -17.24 -7.49 20.21
C ALA A 148 -18.03 -8.29 21.26
N THR A 149 -17.50 -9.44 21.70
CA THR A 149 -18.16 -10.30 22.69
C THR A 149 -17.53 -10.15 24.08
N MET A 150 -18.30 -10.50 25.12
CA MET A 150 -17.78 -10.55 26.49
C MET A 150 -16.50 -11.39 26.60
N SER A 151 -16.51 -12.58 26.00
CA SER A 151 -15.38 -13.50 25.99
C SER A 151 -14.15 -12.96 25.24
N TYR A 152 -14.35 -12.01 24.33
CA TYR A 152 -13.25 -11.37 23.61
C TYR A 152 -12.48 -10.40 24.51
N PHE A 153 -13.18 -9.66 25.39
CA PHE A 153 -12.56 -8.65 26.25
C PHE A 153 -12.13 -9.21 27.61
N THR A 154 -12.93 -10.12 28.22
CA THR A 154 -12.66 -10.65 29.54
C THR A 154 -11.31 -11.38 29.59
N GLY A 155 -10.52 -11.06 30.61
CA GLY A 155 -9.19 -11.66 30.83
C GLY A 155 -8.07 -11.06 29.97
N LYS A 156 -8.36 -10.15 29.03
CA LYS A 156 -7.32 -9.44 28.29
C LYS A 156 -6.57 -8.47 29.18
N GLN A 157 -5.27 -8.37 28.94
CA GLN A 157 -4.41 -7.43 29.64
C GLN A 157 -4.25 -6.16 28.81
N ILE A 158 -4.42 -5.02 29.45
CA ILE A 158 -4.14 -3.71 28.86
C ILE A 158 -3.08 -2.99 29.71
N LYS A 159 -2.18 -2.28 29.04
CA LYS A 159 -1.16 -1.47 29.68
C LYS A 159 -1.57 -0.01 29.68
N VAL A 160 -1.67 0.59 30.86
CA VAL A 160 -1.98 2.01 31.04
C VAL A 160 -0.81 2.64 31.80
N GLY A 161 0.03 3.40 31.10
CA GLY A 161 1.28 3.88 31.66
C GLY A 161 2.26 2.72 31.88
N GLU A 162 2.71 2.54 33.13
CA GLU A 162 3.58 1.43 33.53
C GLU A 162 2.82 0.24 34.16
N GLU A 163 1.54 0.40 34.42
CA GLU A 163 0.71 -0.62 35.06
C GLU A 163 -0.02 -1.50 34.06
N VAL A 164 -0.18 -2.78 34.40
CA VAL A 164 -0.88 -3.79 33.60
C VAL A 164 -2.18 -4.15 34.30
N TYR A 165 -3.29 -3.94 33.64
CA TYR A 165 -4.65 -4.25 34.12
C TYR A 165 -5.21 -5.43 33.35
N THR A 166 -5.94 -6.32 34.06
CA THR A 166 -6.69 -7.40 33.45
C THR A 166 -8.17 -7.02 33.43
N ILE A 167 -8.79 -7.06 32.25
CA ILE A 167 -10.19 -6.70 32.07
C ILE A 167 -11.09 -7.75 32.75
N SER A 168 -11.89 -7.32 33.72
CA SER A 168 -12.92 -8.12 34.38
C SER A 168 -14.18 -8.23 33.50
N GLU A 169 -15.09 -9.14 33.85
CA GLU A 169 -16.38 -9.28 33.14
C GLU A 169 -17.23 -7.99 33.21
N SER A 170 -17.24 -7.30 34.35
CA SER A 170 -17.95 -6.04 34.49
C SER A 170 -17.40 -4.93 33.59
N GLU A 171 -16.09 -4.87 33.47
CA GLU A 171 -15.43 -3.91 32.56
C GLU A 171 -15.65 -4.27 31.10
N ALA A 172 -15.59 -5.56 30.74
CA ALA A 172 -15.92 -6.03 29.40
C ALA A 172 -17.36 -5.65 28.99
N SER A 173 -18.32 -5.78 29.92
CA SER A 173 -19.70 -5.35 29.69
C SER A 173 -19.81 -3.84 29.43
N ARG A 174 -19.09 -3.03 30.19
CA ARG A 174 -19.08 -1.56 30.03
C ARG A 174 -18.41 -1.17 28.70
N ILE A 175 -17.38 -1.87 28.29
CA ILE A 175 -16.73 -1.65 26.99
C ILE A 175 -17.72 -1.91 25.85
N ILE A 176 -18.46 -3.02 25.89
CA ILE A 176 -19.44 -3.36 24.86
C ILE A 176 -20.55 -2.29 24.78
N ILE A 177 -21.12 -1.91 25.91
CA ILE A 177 -22.13 -0.84 25.96
C ILE A 177 -21.60 0.46 25.37
N TYR A 178 -20.37 0.84 25.73
CA TYR A 178 -19.74 2.03 25.17
C TYR A 178 -19.59 1.96 23.65
N LEU A 179 -19.19 0.79 23.11
CA LEU A 179 -19.03 0.60 21.68
C LEU A 179 -20.38 0.64 20.93
N GLU A 180 -21.46 0.09 21.54
CA GLU A 180 -22.82 0.15 21.01
C GLU A 180 -23.35 1.60 21.02
N ASP A 181 -23.24 2.29 22.13
CA ASP A 181 -23.75 3.67 22.30
C ASP A 181 -23.06 4.67 21.35
N ASN A 182 -21.80 4.42 20.97
CA ASN A 182 -21.05 5.28 20.07
C ASN A 182 -21.05 4.79 18.61
N GLY A 183 -21.81 3.74 18.29
CA GLY A 183 -21.97 3.25 16.92
C GLY A 183 -20.73 2.55 16.33
N TYR A 184 -19.82 2.09 17.18
CA TYR A 184 -18.63 1.33 16.73
C TYR A 184 -18.94 -0.14 16.45
N ILE A 185 -20.06 -0.63 16.94
CA ILE A 185 -20.56 -1.98 16.66
C ILE A 185 -22.08 -1.91 16.40
N ASP A 186 -22.55 -2.84 15.55
CA ASP A 186 -23.98 -2.98 15.26
C ASP A 186 -24.73 -3.78 16.35
N ASN A 187 -26.08 -3.88 16.21
CA ASN A 187 -26.94 -4.65 17.12
C ASN A 187 -26.61 -6.16 17.16
N GLN A 188 -25.84 -6.65 16.20
CA GLN A 188 -25.33 -8.03 16.17
C GLN A 188 -23.89 -8.13 16.71
N LYS A 189 -23.36 -7.01 17.25
CA LYS A 189 -22.01 -6.85 17.81
C LYS A 189 -20.88 -7.06 16.79
N ASN A 190 -21.16 -6.85 15.49
CA ASN A 190 -20.13 -6.81 14.46
C ASN A 190 -19.33 -5.51 14.59
N ILE A 191 -18.01 -5.61 14.41
CA ILE A 191 -17.04 -4.50 14.49
C ILE A 191 -16.85 -3.92 13.10
#